data_62fbcafdb65627c4960cdce0af43618e
#
_entry.id   62fbcafdb65627c4960cdce0af43618e
#
_cell.length_a   1.000
_cell.length_b   1.000
_cell.length_c   1.000
_cell.angle_alpha   90.00
_cell.angle_beta   90.00
_cell.angle_gamma   90.00
#
_symmetry.space_group_name_H-M   'P 1'
#
loop_
_entity.id
_entity.type
_entity.pdbx_description
1 polymer ?
#
loop_
_entity_poly.entity_id
_entity_poly.type
_entity_poly.pdbx_seq_one_letter_code
_entity_poly.pdbx_strand_id
1 'polypeptide(L)'
;MDIIKTRIGGLDIMLNGGLPSNRVILISGSTGTGKTTLAMQFIYNGIKMFNQSGVYMTFEEEKWQIKEDLEKLGMNLDELGDRFRLIGGHIATIQRYKQRTKADLNDIIGEIEEVIREIDAKRVVLDPINLFLMLFRTDDEKRDALAFLTERLKKLKCTSFLICEVKEQSMDISRYGFEEFVVDGVITLYNLRQGQSFLQGLAIRKMRGIKHRREIRPYEITESGIVVYPTQPWLPSEE
;
A
#
# COMPACT_ATOMS: atom_id res chain seq x y z
N MET A 1 -20.66 -6.12 6.96
CA MET A 1 -19.37 -5.89 6.28
C MET A 1 -18.28 -6.10 7.31
N ASP A 2 -17.41 -7.06 7.08
CA ASP A 2 -16.35 -7.40 8.03
C ASP A 2 -15.26 -6.33 8.05
N ILE A 3 -14.65 -6.16 9.20
CA ILE A 3 -13.57 -5.19 9.43
C ILE A 3 -12.26 -5.95 9.65
N ILE A 4 -11.22 -5.55 8.94
CA ILE A 4 -9.86 -6.04 9.11
C ILE A 4 -9.06 -5.04 9.92
N LYS A 5 -8.56 -5.46 11.08
CA LYS A 5 -7.66 -4.65 11.87
C LYS A 5 -6.27 -4.61 11.24
N THR A 6 -5.71 -3.42 11.13
CA THR A 6 -4.34 -3.23 10.63
C THR A 6 -3.32 -3.52 11.72
N ARG A 7 -3.68 -3.26 12.98
CA ARG A 7 -2.77 -3.25 14.13
C ARG A 7 -1.56 -2.32 13.96
N ILE A 8 -1.70 -1.35 13.07
CA ILE A 8 -0.78 -0.22 13.00
C ILE A 8 -1.22 0.78 14.04
N GLY A 9 -0.31 1.18 14.92
CA GLY A 9 -0.61 2.02 16.07
C GLY A 9 -1.39 3.27 15.67
N GLY A 10 -2.54 3.53 16.30
CA GLY A 10 -3.41 4.68 16.04
C GLY A 10 -4.23 4.64 14.75
N LEU A 11 -3.82 3.89 13.70
CA LEU A 11 -4.51 3.88 12.42
C LEU A 11 -5.93 3.27 12.52
N ASP A 12 -6.08 2.16 13.24
CA ASP A 12 -7.40 1.55 13.45
C ASP A 12 -8.37 2.49 14.19
N ILE A 13 -7.85 3.40 15.04
CA ILE A 13 -8.66 4.43 15.69
C ILE A 13 -9.16 5.45 14.68
N MET A 14 -8.31 5.89 13.75
CA MET A 14 -8.69 6.81 12.67
C MET A 14 -9.72 6.18 11.73
N LEU A 15 -9.68 4.85 11.55
CA LEU A 15 -10.59 4.05 10.74
C LEU A 15 -11.86 3.61 11.49
N ASN A 16 -12.07 4.04 12.75
CA ASN A 16 -13.17 3.59 13.60
C ASN A 16 -13.25 2.06 13.75
N GLY A 17 -12.09 1.40 13.85
CA GLY A 17 -11.99 -0.03 14.13
C GLY A 17 -11.13 -0.82 13.17
N GLY A 18 -10.83 -0.30 11.98
CA GLY A 18 -10.01 -0.95 10.96
C GLY A 18 -10.53 -0.76 9.54
N LEU A 19 -9.92 -1.46 8.60
CA LEU A 19 -10.28 -1.40 7.17
C LEU A 19 -11.51 -2.28 6.87
N PRO A 20 -12.40 -1.85 5.97
CA PRO A 20 -13.42 -2.74 5.43
C PRO A 20 -12.76 -3.86 4.62
N SER A 21 -13.21 -5.11 4.85
CA SER A 21 -12.67 -6.28 4.15
C SER A 21 -12.93 -6.24 2.64
N ASN A 22 -12.07 -6.91 1.88
CA ASN A 22 -12.20 -7.08 0.43
C ASN A 22 -12.26 -5.74 -0.32
N ARG A 23 -11.47 -4.77 0.12
CA ARG A 23 -11.35 -3.44 -0.48
C ARG A 23 -9.94 -3.20 -0.99
N VAL A 24 -9.84 -2.40 -2.03
CA VAL A 24 -8.57 -1.94 -2.58
C VAL A 24 -8.34 -0.51 -2.12
N ILE A 25 -7.23 -0.28 -1.45
CA ILE A 25 -6.85 0.98 -0.81
C ILE A 25 -5.57 1.49 -1.45
N LEU A 26 -5.59 2.73 -1.92
CA LEU A 26 -4.40 3.44 -2.38
C LEU A 26 -3.66 4.01 -1.16
N ILE A 27 -2.38 3.71 -1.05
CA ILE A 27 -1.47 4.35 -0.10
C ILE A 27 -0.58 5.30 -0.89
N SER A 28 -0.81 6.57 -0.74
CA SER A 28 -0.16 7.62 -1.53
C SER A 28 0.80 8.46 -0.69
N GLY A 29 1.87 8.93 -1.29
CA GLY A 29 2.84 9.81 -0.63
C GLY A 29 4.13 9.97 -1.44
N SER A 30 4.92 10.99 -1.11
CA SER A 30 6.22 11.21 -1.72
C SER A 30 7.27 10.22 -1.19
N THR A 31 8.49 10.28 -1.75
CA THR A 31 9.62 9.45 -1.30
C THR A 31 9.91 9.70 0.19
N GLY A 32 10.29 8.63 0.91
CA GLY A 32 10.67 8.71 2.33
C GLY A 32 9.50 8.86 3.32
N THR A 33 8.24 8.80 2.87
CA THR A 33 7.07 8.86 3.78
C THR A 33 6.73 7.52 4.45
N GLY A 34 7.47 6.44 4.21
CA GLY A 34 7.25 5.15 4.86
C GLY A 34 6.09 4.33 4.28
N LYS A 35 5.71 4.53 3.02
CA LYS A 35 4.64 3.75 2.35
C LYS A 35 4.90 2.25 2.40
N THR A 36 6.12 1.84 2.01
CA THR A 36 6.59 0.45 2.05
C THR A 36 6.53 -0.12 3.47
N THR A 37 7.00 0.64 4.47
CA THR A 37 6.93 0.26 5.88
C THR A 37 5.49 0.03 6.35
N LEU A 38 4.58 0.97 6.06
CA LEU A 38 3.16 0.86 6.40
C LEU A 38 2.52 -0.38 5.76
N ALA A 39 2.83 -0.63 4.48
CA ALA A 39 2.28 -1.74 3.73
C ALA A 39 2.79 -3.10 4.23
N MET A 40 4.08 -3.19 4.55
CA MET A 40 4.65 -4.41 5.11
C MET A 40 4.15 -4.67 6.54
N GLN A 41 4.03 -3.63 7.36
CA GLN A 41 3.44 -3.74 8.69
C GLN A 41 2.00 -4.23 8.63
N PHE A 42 1.22 -3.81 7.63
CA PHE A 42 -0.13 -4.33 7.39
C PHE A 42 -0.11 -5.84 7.12
N ILE A 43 0.79 -6.35 6.27
CA ILE A 43 0.93 -7.80 6.00
C ILE A 43 1.44 -8.52 7.24
N TYR A 44 2.54 -8.06 7.81
CA TYR A 44 3.21 -8.68 8.96
C TYR A 44 2.25 -8.88 10.14
N ASN A 45 1.54 -7.81 10.51
CA ASN A 45 0.54 -7.88 11.59
C ASN A 45 -0.62 -8.84 11.25
N GLY A 46 -1.01 -8.90 9.99
CA GLY A 46 -2.05 -9.83 9.53
C GLY A 46 -1.69 -11.28 9.75
N ILE A 47 -0.46 -11.62 9.42
CA ILE A 47 0.05 -12.99 9.57
C ILE A 47 0.28 -13.32 11.05
N LYS A 48 0.99 -12.47 11.77
CA LYS A 48 1.40 -12.73 13.17
C LYS A 48 0.21 -12.72 14.14
N MET A 49 -0.77 -11.82 13.94
CA MET A 49 -1.83 -11.61 14.92
C MET A 49 -3.18 -12.22 14.55
N PHE A 50 -3.40 -12.47 13.26
CA PHE A 50 -4.71 -12.95 12.78
C PHE A 50 -4.63 -14.24 11.97
N ASN A 51 -3.43 -14.82 11.84
CA ASN A 51 -3.22 -16.06 11.08
C ASN A 51 -3.66 -15.97 9.61
N GLN A 52 -3.61 -14.77 9.03
CA GLN A 52 -3.97 -14.50 7.63
C GLN A 52 -2.73 -14.63 6.75
N SER A 53 -2.87 -15.15 5.53
CA SER A 53 -1.76 -15.14 4.57
C SER A 53 -1.66 -13.82 3.84
N GLY A 54 -0.45 -13.46 3.41
CA GLY A 54 -0.17 -12.21 2.72
C GLY A 54 0.79 -12.33 1.54
N VAL A 55 0.55 -11.53 0.50
CA VAL A 55 1.42 -11.39 -0.67
C VAL A 55 1.90 -9.95 -0.76
N TYR A 56 3.21 -9.78 -0.88
CA TYR A 56 3.84 -8.50 -1.22
C TYR A 56 4.52 -8.61 -2.57
N MET A 57 4.09 -7.80 -3.51
CA MET A 57 4.70 -7.69 -4.82
C MET A 57 5.47 -6.39 -4.94
N THR A 58 6.78 -6.48 -5.14
CA THR A 58 7.62 -5.33 -5.44
C THR A 58 7.93 -5.26 -6.93
N PHE A 59 7.83 -4.05 -7.49
CA PHE A 59 8.22 -3.78 -8.88
C PHE A 59 9.59 -3.10 -8.98
N GLU A 60 10.15 -2.64 -7.87
CA GLU A 60 11.35 -1.81 -7.85
C GLU A 60 12.46 -2.40 -6.98
N GLU A 61 12.17 -2.66 -5.71
CA GLU A 61 13.18 -3.04 -4.72
C GLU A 61 13.54 -4.52 -4.81
N GLU A 62 14.82 -4.83 -4.59
CA GLU A 62 15.29 -6.20 -4.47
C GLU A 62 14.79 -6.84 -3.17
N LYS A 63 14.38 -8.11 -3.23
CA LYS A 63 13.81 -8.84 -2.09
C LYS A 63 14.70 -8.84 -0.85
N TRP A 64 16.03 -8.93 -1.03
CA TRP A 64 16.98 -8.94 0.07
C TRP A 64 17.07 -7.58 0.77
N GLN A 65 16.91 -6.46 0.03
CA GLN A 65 16.90 -5.10 0.60
C GLN A 65 15.66 -4.91 1.45
N ILE A 66 14.48 -5.24 0.92
CA ILE A 66 13.22 -5.19 1.68
C ILE A 66 13.34 -5.99 2.98
N LYS A 67 13.92 -7.20 2.91
CA LYS A 67 14.10 -8.06 4.09
C LYS A 67 15.00 -7.41 5.13
N GLU A 68 16.16 -6.90 4.71
CA GLU A 68 17.14 -6.26 5.61
C GLU A 68 16.56 -5.01 6.27
N ASP A 69 15.85 -4.17 5.51
CA ASP A 69 15.29 -2.92 6.03
C ASP A 69 14.13 -3.17 7.02
N LEU A 70 13.32 -4.20 6.78
CA LEU A 70 12.24 -4.56 7.68
C LEU A 70 12.73 -5.24 8.96
N GLU A 71 13.81 -6.00 8.88
CA GLU A 71 14.43 -6.61 10.06
C GLU A 71 14.92 -5.54 11.05
N LYS A 72 15.46 -4.41 10.54
CA LYS A 72 15.83 -3.25 11.36
C LYS A 72 14.63 -2.56 12.04
N LEU A 73 13.43 -2.78 11.51
CA LEU A 73 12.17 -2.30 12.07
C LEU A 73 11.42 -3.38 12.88
N GLY A 74 12.13 -4.42 13.32
CA GLY A 74 11.57 -5.50 14.13
C GLY A 74 10.61 -6.43 13.39
N MET A 75 10.58 -6.40 12.06
CA MET A 75 9.74 -7.27 11.22
C MET A 75 10.57 -8.34 10.53
N ASN A 76 10.82 -9.46 11.21
CA ASN A 76 11.53 -10.59 10.64
C ASN A 76 10.63 -11.38 9.69
N LEU A 77 10.89 -11.30 8.38
CA LEU A 77 10.08 -11.97 7.36
C LEU A 77 10.23 -13.49 7.35
N ASP A 78 11.36 -14.03 7.83
CA ASP A 78 11.58 -15.49 7.88
C ASP A 78 10.62 -16.18 8.86
N GLU A 79 10.15 -15.46 9.88
CA GLU A 79 9.17 -15.97 10.84
C GLU A 79 7.76 -16.13 10.26
N LEU A 80 7.49 -15.58 9.08
CA LEU A 80 6.17 -15.63 8.45
C LEU A 80 5.91 -16.97 7.73
N GLY A 81 6.98 -17.69 7.36
CA GLY A 81 6.91 -19.02 6.76
C GLY A 81 6.06 -19.07 5.49
N ASP A 82 5.30 -20.16 5.35
CA ASP A 82 4.48 -20.43 4.16
C ASP A 82 3.29 -19.48 3.97
N ARG A 83 2.97 -18.67 4.97
CA ARG A 83 1.89 -17.68 4.89
C ARG A 83 2.28 -16.38 4.21
N PHE A 84 3.53 -16.24 3.83
CA PHE A 84 4.04 -15.04 3.18
C PHE A 84 4.68 -15.37 1.83
N ARG A 85 4.37 -14.56 0.83
CA ARG A 85 5.08 -14.56 -0.46
C ARG A 85 5.55 -13.16 -0.78
N LEU A 86 6.86 -13.03 -0.95
CA LEU A 86 7.50 -11.83 -1.49
C LEU A 86 7.87 -12.10 -2.94
N ILE A 87 7.20 -11.43 -3.88
CA ILE A 87 7.39 -11.61 -5.33
C ILE A 87 7.88 -10.33 -5.99
N GLY A 88 8.53 -10.46 -7.13
CA GLY A 88 9.16 -9.34 -7.85
C GLY A 88 10.62 -9.15 -7.45
N GLY A 89 11.12 -7.92 -7.52
CA GLY A 89 12.49 -7.60 -7.14
C GLY A 89 13.50 -7.65 -8.29
N HIS A 90 13.03 -7.66 -9.54
CA HIS A 90 13.89 -7.48 -10.69
C HIS A 90 13.28 -6.49 -11.68
N ILE A 91 14.01 -5.43 -12.00
CA ILE A 91 13.77 -4.60 -13.18
C ILE A 91 13.58 -5.49 -14.44
N ALA A 92 14.20 -6.67 -14.45
CA ALA A 92 14.00 -7.72 -15.45
C ALA A 92 12.54 -8.19 -15.56
N THR A 93 11.75 -8.14 -14.49
CA THR A 93 10.32 -8.49 -14.55
C THR A 93 9.57 -7.48 -15.39
N ILE A 94 9.76 -6.18 -15.12
CA ILE A 94 9.16 -5.09 -15.93
C ILE A 94 9.70 -5.12 -17.35
N GLN A 95 11.00 -5.36 -17.56
CA GLN A 95 11.61 -5.48 -18.89
C GLN A 95 11.08 -6.70 -19.67
N ARG A 96 10.81 -7.82 -18.98
CA ARG A 96 10.19 -9.00 -19.60
C ARG A 96 8.77 -8.69 -20.10
N TYR A 97 8.00 -7.91 -19.36
CA TYR A 97 6.67 -7.44 -19.79
C TYR A 97 6.75 -6.40 -20.91
N LYS A 98 7.75 -5.49 -20.89
CA LYS A 98 7.96 -4.51 -21.97
C LYS A 98 8.41 -5.14 -23.28
N GLN A 99 9.11 -6.27 -23.26
CA GLN A 99 9.60 -6.98 -24.47
C GLN A 99 8.51 -7.86 -25.11
N ARG A 100 7.46 -8.21 -24.40
CA ARG A 100 6.28 -8.85 -24.99
C ARG A 100 5.49 -7.77 -25.75
N THR A 101 5.33 -7.93 -27.05
CA THR A 101 4.74 -6.97 -28.01
C THR A 101 3.25 -6.64 -27.77
N LYS A 102 2.60 -7.20 -26.78
CA LYS A 102 1.36 -6.87 -26.07
C LYS A 102 1.43 -7.71 -24.79
N ALA A 103 1.99 -7.16 -23.70
CA ALA A 103 1.76 -7.81 -22.41
C ALA A 103 0.25 -7.91 -22.23
N ASP A 104 -0.29 -9.12 -22.35
CA ASP A 104 -1.68 -9.31 -22.06
C ASP A 104 -1.86 -8.97 -20.59
N LEU A 105 -2.68 -7.99 -20.31
CA LEU A 105 -3.04 -7.58 -18.95
C LEU A 105 -3.46 -8.80 -18.11
N ASN A 106 -4.12 -9.76 -18.77
CA ASN A 106 -4.54 -11.01 -18.15
C ASN A 106 -3.37 -11.88 -17.70
N ASP A 107 -2.25 -11.91 -18.44
CA ASP A 107 -1.08 -12.71 -18.08
C ASP A 107 -0.43 -12.16 -16.79
N ILE A 108 -0.25 -10.83 -16.72
CA ILE A 108 0.37 -10.18 -15.57
C ILE A 108 -0.49 -10.35 -14.32
N ILE A 109 -1.79 -10.09 -14.44
CA ILE A 109 -2.72 -10.21 -13.33
C ILE A 109 -2.92 -11.68 -12.97
N GLY A 110 -2.89 -12.59 -13.95
CA GLY A 110 -2.96 -14.03 -13.75
C GLY A 110 -1.84 -14.56 -12.86
N GLU A 111 -0.60 -14.11 -13.07
CA GLU A 111 0.55 -14.47 -12.20
C GLU A 111 0.34 -13.99 -10.75
N ILE A 112 -0.21 -12.78 -10.56
CA ILE A 112 -0.55 -12.27 -9.22
C ILE A 112 -1.65 -13.12 -8.57
N GLU A 113 -2.70 -13.46 -9.33
CA GLU A 113 -3.82 -14.27 -8.85
C GLU A 113 -3.39 -15.68 -8.46
N GLU A 114 -2.49 -16.31 -9.22
CA GLU A 114 -1.97 -17.64 -8.94
C GLU A 114 -1.31 -17.69 -7.57
N VAL A 115 -0.42 -16.74 -7.27
CA VAL A 115 0.25 -16.65 -5.98
C VAL A 115 -0.73 -16.35 -4.84
N ILE A 116 -1.73 -15.50 -5.08
CA ILE A 116 -2.77 -15.21 -4.09
C ILE A 116 -3.56 -16.49 -3.74
N ARG A 117 -3.91 -17.29 -4.75
CA ARG A 117 -4.67 -18.53 -4.57
C ARG A 117 -3.85 -19.63 -3.90
N GLU A 118 -2.55 -19.73 -4.24
CA GLU A 118 -1.63 -20.73 -3.67
C GLU A 118 -1.63 -20.73 -2.15
N ILE A 119 -1.60 -19.53 -1.54
CA ILE A 119 -1.54 -19.42 -0.08
C ILE A 119 -2.84 -18.90 0.56
N ASP A 120 -3.92 -18.80 -0.21
CA ASP A 120 -5.20 -18.19 0.21
C ASP A 120 -4.99 -16.81 0.86
N ALA A 121 -4.23 -15.95 0.19
CA ALA A 121 -3.84 -14.64 0.74
C ALA A 121 -5.06 -13.75 1.01
N LYS A 122 -5.10 -13.15 2.19
CA LYS A 122 -6.13 -12.20 2.61
C LYS A 122 -5.65 -10.76 2.53
N ARG A 123 -4.34 -10.55 2.56
CA ARG A 123 -3.69 -9.24 2.46
C ARG A 123 -2.73 -9.22 1.29
N VAL A 124 -2.86 -8.22 0.44
CA VAL A 124 -2.06 -8.10 -0.78
C VAL A 124 -1.50 -6.68 -0.87
N VAL A 125 -0.25 -6.55 -1.26
CA VAL A 125 0.40 -5.26 -1.52
C VAL A 125 1.05 -5.29 -2.89
N LEU A 126 0.88 -4.22 -3.66
CA LEU A 126 1.61 -3.96 -4.91
C LEU A 126 2.38 -2.64 -4.77
N ASP A 127 3.72 -2.69 -4.88
CA ASP A 127 4.62 -1.58 -4.58
C ASP A 127 5.73 -1.39 -5.63
N PRO A 128 5.80 -0.20 -6.30
CA PRO A 128 4.71 0.75 -6.45
C PRO A 128 3.84 0.45 -7.68
N ILE A 129 2.53 0.75 -7.58
CA ILE A 129 1.58 0.55 -8.69
C ILE A 129 1.92 1.43 -9.92
N ASN A 130 2.62 2.53 -9.71
CA ASN A 130 3.08 3.40 -10.78
C ASN A 130 3.87 2.65 -11.85
N LEU A 131 4.77 1.74 -11.46
CA LEU A 131 5.58 0.97 -12.39
C LEU A 131 4.75 -0.05 -13.17
N PHE A 132 3.74 -0.66 -12.55
CA PHE A 132 2.78 -1.49 -13.26
C PHE A 132 2.01 -0.67 -14.31
N LEU A 133 1.54 0.54 -13.95
CA LEU A 133 0.81 1.41 -14.87
C LEU A 133 1.67 1.93 -16.03
N MET A 134 2.99 2.04 -15.85
CA MET A 134 3.93 2.42 -16.93
C MET A 134 4.05 1.37 -18.05
N LEU A 135 3.51 0.16 -17.88
CA LEU A 135 3.42 -0.84 -18.95
C LEU A 135 2.43 -0.43 -20.04
N PHE A 136 1.51 0.47 -19.74
CA PHE A 136 0.45 0.96 -20.63
C PHE A 136 0.80 2.35 -21.17
N ARG A 137 0.41 2.64 -22.41
CA ARG A 137 0.85 3.84 -23.13
C ARG A 137 0.02 5.06 -22.84
N THR A 138 -1.31 4.92 -22.85
CA THR A 138 -2.24 6.02 -22.64
C THR A 138 -2.83 6.02 -21.23
N ASP A 139 -3.33 7.16 -20.78
CA ASP A 139 -3.95 7.25 -19.46
C ASP A 139 -5.27 6.47 -19.39
N ASP A 140 -5.99 6.35 -20.51
CA ASP A 140 -7.17 5.49 -20.60
C ASP A 140 -6.80 4.02 -20.41
N GLU A 141 -5.75 3.52 -21.10
CA GLU A 141 -5.25 2.15 -20.91
C GLU A 141 -4.79 1.89 -19.47
N LYS A 142 -4.09 2.85 -18.85
CA LYS A 142 -3.67 2.75 -17.43
C LYS A 142 -4.87 2.67 -16.50
N ARG A 143 -5.88 3.51 -16.75
CA ARG A 143 -7.11 3.53 -15.96
C ARG A 143 -7.88 2.22 -16.07
N ASP A 144 -8.01 1.70 -17.27
CA ASP A 144 -8.68 0.41 -17.54
C ASP A 144 -7.91 -0.73 -16.87
N ALA A 145 -6.58 -0.76 -16.97
CA ALA A 145 -5.73 -1.75 -16.33
C ALA A 145 -5.86 -1.71 -14.79
N LEU A 146 -5.88 -0.52 -14.20
CA LEU A 146 -6.09 -0.36 -12.76
C LEU A 146 -7.49 -0.81 -12.33
N ALA A 147 -8.52 -0.46 -13.11
CA ALA A 147 -9.90 -0.88 -12.84
C ALA A 147 -10.03 -2.40 -12.89
N PHE A 148 -9.45 -3.03 -13.90
CA PHE A 148 -9.44 -4.48 -14.06
C PHE A 148 -8.71 -5.17 -12.90
N LEU A 149 -7.49 -4.73 -12.56
CA LEU A 149 -6.74 -5.23 -11.40
C LEU A 149 -7.55 -5.13 -10.11
N THR A 150 -8.16 -3.95 -9.88
CA THR A 150 -8.97 -3.69 -8.69
C THR A 150 -10.17 -4.65 -8.60
N GLU A 151 -10.85 -4.90 -9.71
CA GLU A 151 -11.95 -5.86 -9.78
C GLU A 151 -11.49 -7.30 -9.47
N ARG A 152 -10.35 -7.71 -10.01
CA ARG A 152 -9.79 -9.05 -9.79
C ARG A 152 -9.41 -9.28 -8.33
N LEU A 153 -8.72 -8.32 -7.71
CA LEU A 153 -8.37 -8.38 -6.28
C LEU A 153 -9.61 -8.50 -5.38
N LYS A 154 -10.69 -7.77 -5.70
CA LYS A 154 -11.98 -7.89 -4.98
C LYS A 154 -12.63 -9.25 -5.15
N LYS A 155 -12.61 -9.82 -6.35
CA LYS A 155 -13.13 -11.17 -6.63
C LYS A 155 -12.38 -12.25 -5.85
N LEU A 156 -11.09 -12.06 -5.61
CA LEU A 156 -10.25 -12.92 -4.77
C LEU A 156 -10.49 -12.72 -3.26
N LYS A 157 -11.35 -11.78 -2.89
CA LYS A 157 -11.67 -11.45 -1.49
C LYS A 157 -10.44 -11.02 -0.68
N CYS A 158 -9.50 -10.32 -1.31
CA CYS A 158 -8.34 -9.75 -0.67
C CYS A 158 -8.62 -8.31 -0.21
N THR A 159 -8.04 -7.91 0.92
CA THR A 159 -7.86 -6.51 1.27
C THR A 159 -6.48 -6.09 0.80
N SER A 160 -6.44 -5.11 -0.10
CA SER A 160 -5.23 -4.84 -0.88
C SER A 160 -4.78 -3.39 -0.71
N PHE A 161 -3.46 -3.19 -0.56
CA PHE A 161 -2.82 -1.89 -0.66
C PHE A 161 -2.12 -1.76 -2.02
N LEU A 162 -2.41 -0.67 -2.71
CA LEU A 162 -1.69 -0.24 -3.90
C LEU A 162 -0.86 0.98 -3.52
N ILE A 163 0.45 0.86 -3.61
CA ILE A 163 1.36 1.93 -3.23
C ILE A 163 1.54 2.87 -4.41
N CYS A 164 1.26 4.15 -4.20
CA CYS A 164 1.36 5.18 -5.23
C CYS A 164 2.38 6.24 -4.82
N GLU A 165 3.38 6.43 -5.66
CA GLU A 165 4.35 7.49 -5.48
C GLU A 165 3.88 8.76 -6.16
N VAL A 166 3.88 9.86 -5.42
CA VAL A 166 3.61 11.20 -5.92
C VAL A 166 4.86 12.07 -5.88
N LYS A 167 4.86 13.18 -6.59
CA LYS A 167 5.98 14.12 -6.59
C LYS A 167 6.14 14.74 -5.20
N GLU A 168 7.38 15.03 -4.85
CA GLU A 168 7.68 15.73 -3.60
C GLU A 168 7.01 17.10 -3.58
N GLN A 169 6.50 17.50 -2.41
CA GLN A 169 5.76 18.75 -2.18
C GLN A 169 4.50 18.94 -3.07
N SER A 170 4.05 17.88 -3.75
CA SER A 170 2.80 17.91 -4.47
C SER A 170 1.61 17.76 -3.52
N MET A 171 0.53 18.48 -3.82
CA MET A 171 -0.77 18.29 -3.20
C MET A 171 -1.60 17.21 -3.91
N ASP A 172 -1.03 16.58 -4.93
CA ASP A 172 -1.68 15.53 -5.70
C ASP A 172 -1.94 14.30 -4.81
N ILE A 173 -3.09 13.69 -5.00
CA ILE A 173 -3.48 12.48 -4.27
C ILE A 173 -2.87 11.24 -4.92
N SER A 174 -2.66 11.29 -6.23
CA SER A 174 -2.13 10.16 -7.01
C SER A 174 -1.27 10.65 -8.17
N ARG A 175 -0.54 9.73 -8.81
CA ARG A 175 0.45 10.08 -9.84
C ARG A 175 -0.16 10.56 -11.14
N TYR A 176 -1.27 9.91 -11.56
CA TYR A 176 -1.93 10.17 -12.84
C TYR A 176 -3.28 10.88 -12.68
N GLY A 177 -3.75 11.11 -11.45
CA GLY A 177 -4.97 11.86 -11.14
C GLY A 177 -6.27 11.08 -11.38
N PHE A 178 -6.20 9.75 -11.54
CA PHE A 178 -7.38 8.91 -11.68
C PHE A 178 -7.44 7.73 -10.68
N GLU A 179 -6.32 7.35 -10.07
CA GLU A 179 -6.22 6.18 -9.21
C GLU A 179 -7.17 6.26 -8.02
N GLU A 180 -7.30 7.43 -7.42
CA GLU A 180 -8.20 7.68 -6.29
C GLU A 180 -9.68 7.49 -6.62
N PHE A 181 -10.05 7.59 -7.88
CA PHE A 181 -11.45 7.36 -8.31
C PHE A 181 -11.76 5.87 -8.50
N VAL A 182 -10.77 5.08 -8.86
CA VAL A 182 -10.90 3.64 -9.15
C VAL A 182 -10.96 2.83 -7.86
N VAL A 183 -10.14 3.17 -6.85
CA VAL A 183 -10.02 2.42 -5.60
C VAL A 183 -11.16 2.71 -4.59
N ASP A 184 -11.28 1.86 -3.57
CA ASP A 184 -12.31 2.01 -2.53
C ASP A 184 -11.88 2.95 -1.38
N GLY A 185 -10.60 2.99 -1.08
CA GLY A 185 -10.02 3.82 -0.03
C GLY A 185 -8.77 4.55 -0.49
N VAL A 186 -8.44 5.65 0.16
CA VAL A 186 -7.22 6.41 -0.05
C VAL A 186 -6.69 6.87 1.29
N ILE A 187 -5.45 6.50 1.59
CA ILE A 187 -4.67 6.97 2.72
C ILE A 187 -3.47 7.71 2.15
N THR A 188 -3.26 8.95 2.57
CA THR A 188 -2.15 9.78 2.11
C THR A 188 -1.16 10.02 3.24
N LEU A 189 0.10 9.79 2.95
CA LEU A 189 1.24 10.10 3.81
C LEU A 189 1.88 11.40 3.32
N TYR A 190 1.99 12.36 4.20
CA TYR A 190 2.57 13.68 3.93
C TYR A 190 3.93 13.82 4.60
N ASN A 191 4.80 14.56 3.96
CA ASN A 191 6.09 14.98 4.47
C ASN A 191 6.20 16.50 4.25
N LEU A 192 5.83 17.28 5.27
CA LEU A 192 5.81 18.74 5.20
C LEU A 192 7.11 19.30 5.78
N ARG A 193 7.85 20.05 4.98
CA ARG A 193 9.03 20.75 5.46
C ARG A 193 8.64 21.93 6.35
N GLN A 194 9.13 21.93 7.58
CA GLN A 194 9.00 23.04 8.52
C GLN A 194 10.39 23.46 9.02
N GLY A 195 10.90 24.56 8.47
CA GLY A 195 12.26 25.02 8.74
C GLY A 195 13.31 24.00 8.30
N GLN A 196 14.04 23.44 9.26
CA GLN A 196 15.08 22.42 9.06
C GLN A 196 14.57 20.97 9.28
N SER A 197 13.32 20.80 9.65
CA SER A 197 12.71 19.50 9.97
C SER A 197 11.59 19.16 9.00
N PHE A 198 11.20 17.88 8.98
CA PHE A 198 10.01 17.41 8.28
C PHE A 198 8.98 16.92 9.29
N LEU A 199 7.73 17.36 9.11
CA LEU A 199 6.58 16.88 9.86
C LEU A 199 5.86 15.81 9.02
N GLN A 200 5.78 14.62 9.57
CA GLN A 200 5.06 13.51 8.95
C GLN A 200 3.59 13.51 9.35
N GLY A 201 2.70 13.45 8.38
CA GLY A 201 1.26 13.44 8.60
C GLY A 201 0.56 12.36 7.77
N LEU A 202 -0.47 11.74 8.34
CA LEU A 202 -1.32 10.75 7.68
C LEU A 202 -2.76 11.23 7.65
N ALA A 203 -3.42 11.11 6.49
CA ALA A 203 -4.85 11.38 6.34
C ALA A 203 -5.57 10.22 5.64
N ILE A 204 -6.80 9.95 6.08
CA ILE A 204 -7.72 9.09 5.37
C ILE A 204 -8.59 9.99 4.50
N ARG A 205 -8.28 10.03 3.19
CA ARG A 205 -8.99 10.89 2.23
C ARG A 205 -10.34 10.31 1.81
N LYS A 206 -10.41 8.98 1.78
CA LYS A 206 -11.57 8.22 1.33
C LYS A 206 -11.54 6.84 1.95
N MET A 207 -12.70 6.34 2.38
CA MET A 207 -12.87 4.93 2.75
C MET A 207 -14.34 4.55 2.58
N ARG A 208 -14.66 3.85 1.48
CA ARG A 208 -16.03 3.42 1.19
C ARG A 208 -16.51 2.40 2.22
N GLY A 209 -17.70 2.64 2.75
CA GLY A 209 -18.40 1.69 3.62
C GLY A 209 -18.19 1.90 5.12
N ILE A 210 -17.27 2.77 5.53
CA ILE A 210 -17.09 3.14 6.95
C ILE A 210 -16.97 4.65 7.12
N LYS A 211 -17.31 5.13 8.32
CA LYS A 211 -16.94 6.47 8.77
C LYS A 211 -15.48 6.43 9.20
N HIS A 212 -14.75 7.48 8.94
CA HIS A 212 -13.36 7.65 9.37
C HIS A 212 -13.10 9.09 9.80
N ARG A 213 -12.00 9.31 10.50
CA ARG A 213 -11.51 10.65 10.80
C ARG A 213 -10.97 11.30 9.54
N ARG A 214 -11.18 12.62 9.39
CA ARG A 214 -10.79 13.36 8.18
C ARG A 214 -9.57 14.26 8.38
N GLU A 215 -9.18 14.45 9.63
CA GLU A 215 -8.07 15.30 9.99
C GLU A 215 -6.75 14.61 9.60
N ILE A 216 -5.76 15.43 9.25
CA ILE A 216 -4.39 14.94 9.14
C ILE A 216 -3.86 14.75 10.56
N ARG A 217 -3.23 13.61 10.82
CA ARG A 217 -2.66 13.29 12.13
C ARG A 217 -1.18 12.98 11.99
N PRO A 218 -0.34 13.39 12.95
CA PRO A 218 1.07 13.07 12.92
C PRO A 218 1.29 11.57 13.05
N TYR A 219 2.36 11.09 12.41
CA TYR A 219 2.88 9.74 12.60
C TYR A 219 4.40 9.77 12.65
N GLU A 220 4.97 8.70 13.17
CA GLU A 220 6.42 8.47 13.21
C GLU A 220 6.74 7.08 12.68
N ILE A 221 7.94 6.95 12.11
CA ILE A 221 8.54 5.65 11.77
C ILE A 221 9.47 5.30 12.94
N THR A 222 9.06 4.31 13.72
CA THR A 222 9.80 3.85 14.91
C THR A 222 10.51 2.53 14.62
N GLU A 223 11.29 2.03 15.57
CA GLU A 223 11.90 0.70 15.50
C GLU A 223 10.89 -0.47 15.40
N SER A 224 9.61 -0.20 15.64
CA SER A 224 8.52 -1.17 15.50
C SER A 224 7.57 -0.86 14.32
N GLY A 225 7.99 -0.03 13.40
CA GLY A 225 7.20 0.43 12.25
C GLY A 225 6.50 1.75 12.48
N ILE A 226 5.43 2.00 11.73
CA ILE A 226 4.65 3.25 11.79
C ILE A 226 3.72 3.27 13.00
N VAL A 227 3.74 4.40 13.71
CA VAL A 227 2.81 4.74 14.78
C VAL A 227 2.14 6.07 14.46
N VAL A 228 0.82 6.07 14.37
CA VAL A 228 -0.01 7.27 14.15
C VAL A 228 -0.52 7.78 15.50
N TYR A 229 -0.53 9.09 15.70
CA TYR A 229 -1.02 9.75 16.90
C TYR A 229 -2.42 10.36 16.66
N PRO A 230 -3.51 9.61 16.83
CA PRO A 230 -4.84 9.96 16.32
C PRO A 230 -5.50 11.13 17.05
N THR A 231 -4.96 11.57 18.18
CA THR A 231 -5.49 12.68 19.01
C THR A 231 -4.64 13.93 18.96
N GLN A 232 -3.41 13.83 18.45
CA GLN A 232 -2.51 14.97 18.35
C GLN A 232 -2.82 15.81 17.10
N PRO A 233 -2.71 17.15 17.16
CA PRO A 233 -2.74 17.98 15.96
C PRO A 233 -1.46 17.75 15.13
N TRP A 234 -1.60 17.78 13.79
CA TRP A 234 -0.43 17.64 12.92
C TRP A 234 0.42 18.92 12.85
N LEU A 235 -0.25 20.06 12.76
CA LEU A 235 0.40 21.36 12.79
C LEU A 235 0.13 22.02 14.15
N PRO A 236 1.09 22.78 14.70
CA PRO A 236 0.81 23.64 15.83
C PRO A 236 -0.36 24.57 15.49
N SER A 237 -1.28 24.77 16.42
CA SER A 237 -2.26 25.85 16.29
C SER A 237 -1.51 27.17 16.14
N GLU A 238 -1.83 27.94 15.10
CA GLU A 238 -1.43 29.35 15.07
C GLU A 238 -2.10 30.02 16.29
N GLU A 239 -1.28 30.45 17.24
CA GLU A 239 -1.73 31.31 18.35
C GLU A 239 -1.94 32.75 17.84
#